data_f920db626a4a1a6060df263ee2405138
#
_entry.id   f920db626a4a1a6060df263ee2405138
#
_cell.length_a   1.000
_cell.length_b   1.000
_cell.length_c   1.000
_cell.angle_alpha   90.00
_cell.angle_beta   90.00
_cell.angle_gamma   90.00
#
_symmetry.space_group_name_H-M   'P 1'
#
loop_
_entity.id
_entity.type
_entity.pdbx_description
1 polymer ?
#
loop_
_entity_poly.entity_id
_entity_poly.type
_entity_poly.pdbx_seq_one_letter_code
_entity_poly.pdbx_strand_id
1 'polypeptide(L)'
;VESLVSGAVDALVRHGVSESDITIIRAPGAFEIPLVAQKVAQQGAYDAIIALGAVIRGGTPHFEYVAGECTKGLAQVSMEFGVPVAFGVLTVDSIEQAIE
;
A
#
# COMPACT_ATOMS: atom_id res chain seq x y z
N VAL A 1 -5.16 -9.27 3.23
CA VAL A 1 -4.21 -8.49 2.42
C VAL A 1 -3.74 -9.26 1.19
N GLU A 2 -3.60 -10.58 1.29
CA GLU A 2 -3.22 -11.39 0.14
C GLU A 2 -4.22 -11.30 -1.01
N SER A 3 -5.52 -11.20 -0.72
CA SER A 3 -6.52 -11.04 -1.76
C SER A 3 -6.40 -9.68 -2.46
N LEU A 4 -5.98 -8.65 -1.74
CA LEU A 4 -5.71 -7.33 -2.34
C LEU A 4 -4.52 -7.40 -3.29
N VAL A 5 -3.46 -8.09 -2.88
CA VAL A 5 -2.26 -8.27 -3.71
C VAL A 5 -2.60 -9.04 -4.97
N SER A 6 -3.32 -10.17 -4.83
CA SER A 6 -3.73 -10.97 -5.98
C SER A 6 -4.59 -10.17 -6.95
N GLY A 7 -5.54 -9.40 -6.43
CA GLY A 7 -6.40 -8.56 -7.26
C GLY A 7 -5.63 -7.48 -8.00
N ALA A 8 -4.67 -6.84 -7.34
CA ALA A 8 -3.85 -5.81 -7.96
C ALA A 8 -2.97 -6.39 -9.08
N VAL A 9 -2.32 -7.51 -8.82
CA VAL A 9 -1.47 -8.18 -9.82
C VAL A 9 -2.31 -8.59 -11.03
N ASP A 10 -3.47 -9.22 -10.78
CA ASP A 10 -4.36 -9.63 -11.84
C ASP A 10 -4.81 -8.45 -12.71
N ALA A 11 -5.19 -7.36 -12.08
CA ALA A 11 -5.61 -6.16 -12.82
C ALA A 11 -4.48 -5.59 -13.67
N LEU A 12 -3.27 -5.52 -13.13
CA LEU A 12 -2.11 -5.01 -13.86
C LEU A 12 -1.79 -5.89 -15.08
N VAL A 13 -1.77 -7.20 -14.88
CA VAL A 13 -1.48 -8.14 -15.96
C VAL A 13 -2.53 -8.05 -17.06
N ARG A 14 -3.81 -7.97 -16.69
CA ARG A 14 -4.89 -7.84 -17.68
C ARG A 14 -4.82 -6.55 -18.47
N HIS A 15 -4.20 -5.51 -17.92
CA HIS A 15 -4.03 -4.23 -18.59
C HIS A 15 -2.66 -4.12 -19.30
N GLY A 16 -1.95 -5.21 -19.45
CA GLY A 16 -0.75 -5.27 -20.27
C GLY A 16 0.57 -5.15 -19.54
N VAL A 17 0.58 -5.12 -18.21
CA VAL A 17 1.84 -5.08 -17.45
C VAL A 17 2.40 -6.50 -17.37
N SER A 18 3.68 -6.65 -17.69
CA SER A 18 4.36 -7.95 -17.57
C SER A 18 4.59 -8.29 -16.10
N GLU A 19 4.38 -9.54 -15.72
CA GLU A 19 4.65 -9.98 -14.35
C GLU A 19 6.10 -9.74 -13.95
N SER A 20 7.03 -9.80 -14.87
CA SER A 20 8.45 -9.54 -14.59
C SER A 20 8.72 -8.08 -14.21
N ASP A 21 7.79 -7.19 -14.53
CA ASP A 21 7.90 -5.77 -14.20
C ASP A 21 7.20 -5.41 -12.88
N ILE A 22 6.65 -6.40 -12.19
CA ILE A 22 5.96 -6.21 -10.92
C ILE A 22 6.83 -6.76 -9.79
N THR A 23 7.16 -5.90 -8.83
CA THR A 23 7.91 -6.27 -7.64
C THR A 23 7.00 -6.14 -6.44
N ILE A 24 6.92 -7.20 -5.63
CA ILE A 24 6.11 -7.21 -4.41
C ILE A 24 7.04 -7.10 -3.22
N ILE A 25 6.84 -6.07 -2.41
CA ILE A 25 7.64 -5.82 -1.21
C ILE A 25 6.70 -5.83 -0.01
N ARG A 26 7.07 -6.57 1.04
CA ARG A 26 6.28 -6.70 2.25
C ARG A 26 6.77 -5.71 3.30
N ALA A 27 5.83 -5.10 4.01
CA ALA A 27 6.11 -4.25 5.16
C ALA A 27 5.51 -4.90 6.40
N PRO A 28 6.11 -4.69 7.59
CA PRO A 28 5.62 -5.31 8.83
C PRO A 28 4.20 -4.90 9.21
N GLY A 29 3.80 -3.69 8.85
CA GLY A 29 2.47 -3.18 9.13
C GLY A 29 2.19 -1.91 8.34
N ALA A 30 0.95 -1.41 8.42
CA ALA A 30 0.53 -0.23 7.67
C ALA A 30 1.34 1.02 8.04
N PHE A 31 1.74 1.15 9.31
CA PHE A 31 2.51 2.31 9.76
C PHE A 31 3.88 2.40 9.08
N GLU A 32 4.46 1.28 8.67
CA GLU A 32 5.77 1.21 8.03
C GLU A 32 5.72 1.32 6.52
N ILE A 33 4.52 1.25 5.91
CA ILE A 33 4.37 1.33 4.46
C ILE A 33 4.96 2.61 3.87
N PRO A 34 4.76 3.80 4.45
CA PRO A 34 5.35 5.01 3.88
C PRO A 34 6.88 4.99 3.83
N LEU A 35 7.54 4.44 4.83
CA LEU A 35 8.99 4.34 4.84
C LEU A 35 9.48 3.39 3.74
N VAL A 36 8.82 2.25 3.59
CA VAL A 36 9.16 1.30 2.51
C VAL A 36 8.94 1.96 1.15
N ALA A 37 7.82 2.66 0.97
CA ALA A 37 7.53 3.37 -0.28
C ALA A 37 8.58 4.44 -0.58
N GLN A 38 9.03 5.17 0.44
CA GLN A 38 10.09 6.16 0.29
C GLN A 38 11.37 5.51 -0.23
N LYS A 39 11.79 4.41 0.37
CA LYS A 39 12.99 3.68 -0.04
C LYS A 39 12.89 3.19 -1.48
N VAL A 40 11.72 2.67 -1.85
CA VAL A 40 11.48 2.20 -3.22
C VAL A 40 11.52 3.37 -4.21
N ALA A 41 10.87 4.48 -3.89
CA ALA A 41 10.85 5.66 -4.75
C ALA A 41 12.25 6.25 -4.95
N GLN A 42 13.09 6.23 -3.90
CA GLN A 42 14.45 6.73 -3.98
C GLN A 42 15.32 5.98 -5.00
N GLN A 43 15.01 4.72 -5.24
CA GLN A 43 15.76 3.90 -6.19
C GLN A 43 15.59 4.36 -7.65
N GLY A 44 14.49 5.02 -7.95
CA GLY A 44 14.21 5.51 -9.29
C GLY A 44 13.97 4.42 -10.32
N ALA A 45 13.72 3.19 -9.90
CA ALA A 45 13.59 2.04 -10.79
C ALA A 45 12.14 1.73 -11.16
N TYR A 46 11.17 2.38 -10.54
CA TYR A 46 9.75 2.06 -10.72
C TYR A 46 8.97 3.28 -11.20
N ASP A 47 8.00 3.04 -12.08
CA ASP A 47 7.16 4.09 -12.63
C ASP A 47 5.98 4.44 -11.72
N ALA A 48 5.58 3.53 -10.86
CA ALA A 48 4.47 3.74 -9.94
C ALA A 48 4.58 2.78 -8.76
N ILE A 49 3.92 3.14 -7.67
CA ILE A 49 3.85 2.33 -6.45
C ILE A 49 2.38 2.12 -6.11
N ILE A 50 2.02 0.87 -5.79
CA ILE A 50 0.70 0.55 -5.28
C ILE A 50 0.88 0.05 -3.85
N ALA A 51 0.33 0.78 -2.90
CA ALA A 51 0.41 0.44 -1.49
C ALA A 51 -0.87 -0.24 -1.04
N LEU A 52 -0.76 -1.46 -0.55
CA LEU A 52 -1.90 -2.28 -0.14
C LEU A 52 -1.76 -2.67 1.33
N GLY A 53 -2.85 -2.55 2.05
CA GLY A 53 -2.86 -2.93 3.45
C GLY A 53 -4.23 -2.81 4.07
N ALA A 54 -4.35 -3.25 5.33
CA ALA A 54 -5.57 -3.09 6.10
C ALA A 54 -5.21 -2.64 7.51
N VAL A 55 -5.98 -1.70 8.03
CA VAL A 55 -5.87 -1.25 9.41
C VAL A 55 -7.14 -1.70 10.12
N ILE A 56 -7.01 -2.54 11.14
CA ILE A 56 -8.14 -3.11 11.84
C ILE A 56 -8.53 -2.17 12.98
N ARG A 57 -9.82 -1.80 13.01
CA ARG A 57 -10.38 -1.00 14.08
C ARG A 57 -10.59 -1.89 15.29
N GLY A 58 -9.76 -1.71 16.30
CA GLY A 58 -9.89 -2.44 17.56
C GLY A 58 -10.72 -1.65 18.56
N GLY A 59 -10.51 -1.94 19.84
CA GLY A 59 -11.17 -1.26 20.94
C GLY A 59 -10.56 0.10 21.28
N THR A 60 -9.60 0.59 20.51
CA THR A 60 -8.93 1.86 20.73
C THR A 60 -8.95 2.72 19.47
N PRO A 61 -8.82 4.05 19.60
CA PRO A 61 -8.78 4.93 18.42
C PRO A 61 -7.45 4.90 17.66
N HIS A 62 -6.55 4.03 18.03
CA HIS A 62 -5.22 3.92 17.42
C HIS A 62 -5.27 3.71 15.91
N PHE A 63 -6.30 3.01 15.41
CA PHE A 63 -6.45 2.72 13.99
C PHE A 63 -6.55 3.98 13.13
N GLU A 64 -7.22 5.03 13.63
CA GLU A 64 -7.38 6.29 12.88
C GLU A 64 -6.02 6.97 12.70
N TYR A 65 -5.20 6.93 13.74
CA TYR A 65 -3.87 7.50 13.69
C TYR A 65 -3.00 6.77 12.67
N VAL A 66 -3.00 5.44 12.69
CA VAL A 66 -2.21 4.64 11.77
C VAL A 66 -2.64 4.84 10.33
N ALA A 67 -3.95 4.81 10.07
CA ALA A 67 -4.48 5.01 8.71
C ALA A 67 -4.17 6.42 8.20
N GLY A 68 -4.35 7.43 9.04
CA GLY A 68 -4.07 8.82 8.68
C GLY A 68 -2.61 9.07 8.39
N GLU A 69 -1.72 8.57 9.22
CA GLU A 69 -0.29 8.73 9.03
C GLU A 69 0.21 7.97 7.80
N CYS A 70 -0.33 6.78 7.54
CA CYS A 70 0.02 6.01 6.35
C CYS A 70 -0.36 6.78 5.08
N THR A 71 -1.58 7.29 5.01
CA THR A 71 -2.07 8.06 3.86
C THR A 71 -1.24 9.33 3.64
N LYS A 72 -0.99 10.07 4.71
CA LYS A 72 -0.21 11.30 4.66
C LYS A 72 1.23 11.02 4.20
N GLY A 73 1.85 9.98 4.76
CA GLY A 73 3.22 9.61 4.39
C GLY A 73 3.34 9.20 2.92
N LEU A 74 2.38 8.44 2.42
CA LEU A 74 2.38 8.02 1.02
C LEU A 74 2.17 9.21 0.08
N ALA A 75 1.31 10.16 0.45
CA ALA A 75 1.13 11.38 -0.32
C ALA A 75 2.42 12.19 -0.39
N GLN A 76 3.16 12.28 0.71
CA GLN A 76 4.45 12.97 0.74
C GLN A 76 5.47 12.30 -0.18
N VAL A 77 5.53 10.97 -0.18
CA VAL A 77 6.43 10.21 -1.05
C VAL A 77 6.13 10.51 -2.52
N SER A 78 4.85 10.49 -2.89
CA SER A 78 4.43 10.77 -4.26
C SER A 78 4.88 12.15 -4.70
N MET A 79 4.66 13.17 -3.87
CA MET A 79 5.02 14.55 -4.19
C MET A 79 6.53 14.76 -4.21
N GLU A 80 7.25 14.18 -3.26
CA GLU A 80 8.69 14.38 -3.13
C GLU A 80 9.48 13.75 -4.27
N PHE A 81 9.10 12.53 -4.67
CA PHE A 81 9.85 11.77 -5.67
C PHE A 81 9.22 11.79 -7.06
N GLY A 82 8.04 12.40 -7.21
CA GLY A 82 7.37 12.47 -8.49
C GLY A 82 6.90 11.11 -9.01
N VAL A 83 6.61 10.17 -8.11
CA VAL A 83 6.16 8.82 -8.47
C VAL A 83 4.70 8.68 -8.08
N PRO A 84 3.82 8.29 -9.01
CA PRO A 84 2.42 8.05 -8.64
C PRO A 84 2.32 6.94 -7.61
N VAL A 85 1.55 7.20 -6.55
CA VAL A 85 1.29 6.22 -5.49
C VAL A 85 -0.21 6.03 -5.36
N ALA A 86 -0.68 4.82 -5.65
CA ALA A 86 -2.08 4.45 -5.46
C ALA A 86 -2.26 3.80 -4.09
N PHE A 87 -3.40 4.06 -3.45
CA PHE A 87 -3.69 3.56 -2.13
C PHE A 87 -4.75 2.46 -2.18
N GLY A 88 -4.43 1.30 -1.61
CA GLY A 88 -5.41 0.30 -1.26
C GLY A 88 -5.32 -0.02 0.23
N VAL A 89 -5.11 1.00 1.05
CA VAL A 89 -5.02 0.85 2.51
C VAL A 89 -6.43 1.03 3.07
N LEU A 90 -6.99 -0.06 3.58
CA LEU A 90 -8.37 -0.10 4.05
C LEU A 90 -8.41 -0.02 5.57
N THR A 91 -9.43 0.65 6.07
CA THR A 91 -9.77 0.62 7.50
C THR A 91 -10.97 -0.29 7.67
N VAL A 92 -10.83 -1.35 8.45
CA VAL A 92 -11.88 -2.35 8.65
C VAL A 92 -12.17 -2.52 10.13
N ASP A 93 -13.40 -2.98 10.44
CA ASP A 93 -13.82 -3.12 11.83
C ASP A 93 -13.42 -4.47 12.44
N SER A 94 -13.10 -5.46 11.63
CA SER A 94 -12.80 -6.80 12.12
C SER A 94 -11.79 -7.49 11.22
N ILE A 95 -11.21 -8.59 11.74
CA ILE A 95 -10.31 -9.42 10.96
C ILE A 95 -11.03 -10.07 9.77
N GLU A 96 -12.29 -10.45 9.94
CA GLU A 96 -13.07 -11.03 8.83
C GLU A 96 -13.19 -10.05 7.67
N GLN A 97 -13.42 -8.76 7.95
CA GLN A 97 -13.49 -7.76 6.90
C GLN A 97 -12.14 -7.59 6.20
N ALA A 98 -11.04 -7.71 6.92
CA ALA A 98 -9.71 -7.61 6.32
C ALA A 98 -9.40 -8.76 5.37
N ILE A 99 -9.97 -9.94 5.63
CA ILE A 99 -9.78 -11.11 4.79
C ILE A 99 -10.58 -11.01 3.49
N GLU A 100 -11.76 -10.47 3.57
CA GLU A 100 -12.62 -10.29 2.39
C GLU A 100 -12.03 -9.24 1.44
#